data_6001631c83b161f3246e2d192d378508
#
_entry.id   6001631c83b161f3246e2d192d378508
#
_cell.length_a   1.000
_cell.length_b   1.000
_cell.length_c   1.000
_cell.angle_alpha   90.00
_cell.angle_beta   90.00
_cell.angle_gamma   90.00
#
_symmetry.space_group_name_H-M   'P 1'
#
loop_
_entity.id
_entity.type
_entity.pdbx_description
1 polymer ?
#
loop_
_entity_poly.entity_id
_entity_poly.type
_entity_poly.pdbx_seq_one_letter_code
_entity_poly.pdbx_strand_id
1 'polypeptide(L)'
;MIQKVLLLHPGEMGTSIGSALISNKHEVVWVSQNRSNSTKNRASENQFVDKLTLMKAVAYCDHIIAICPPTAATEVALSVKKIGFEGIYIDANAISPSTALQIQEIVGSRFVDGGIIGPPAWKEVSTRLYLSGK
;
A
#
# COMPACT_ATOMS: atom_id res chain seq x y z
N MET A 1 -1.64 -4.93 -18.57
CA MET A 1 -0.54 -5.66 -17.87
C MET A 1 -0.90 -5.87 -16.41
N ILE A 2 -0.76 -7.10 -15.92
CA ILE A 2 -1.08 -7.44 -14.54
C ILE A 2 0.07 -7.02 -13.62
N GLN A 3 -0.24 -6.24 -12.59
CA GLN A 3 0.71 -5.85 -11.56
C GLN A 3 0.49 -6.67 -10.30
N LYS A 4 1.55 -6.92 -9.56
CA LYS A 4 1.51 -7.59 -8.26
C LYS A 4 1.71 -6.54 -7.19
N VAL A 5 0.65 -6.24 -6.46
CA VAL A 5 0.62 -5.10 -5.53
C VAL A 5 0.55 -5.60 -4.09
N LEU A 6 1.49 -5.17 -3.27
CA LEU A 6 1.42 -5.37 -1.82
C LEU A 6 0.70 -4.17 -1.22
N LEU A 7 -0.43 -4.44 -0.59
CA LEU A 7 -1.18 -3.44 0.14
C LEU A 7 -0.80 -3.54 1.61
N LEU A 8 -0.15 -2.51 2.12
CA LEU A 8 0.23 -2.48 3.54
C LEU A 8 -0.88 -1.83 4.34
N HIS A 9 -1.33 -2.59 5.32
CA HIS A 9 -2.38 -2.22 6.27
C HIS A 9 -3.75 -2.03 5.62
N PRO A 10 -4.42 -3.15 5.20
CA PRO A 10 -5.73 -3.06 4.58
C PRO A 10 -6.83 -2.71 5.59
N GLY A 11 -6.88 -1.43 5.97
CA GLY A 11 -8.00 -0.84 6.67
C GLY A 11 -9.17 -0.62 5.70
N GLU A 12 -10.16 0.17 6.09
CA GLU A 12 -11.33 0.38 5.25
C GLU A 12 -10.97 1.04 3.91
N MET A 13 -10.18 2.12 3.94
CA MET A 13 -9.75 2.80 2.72
C MET A 13 -8.83 1.90 1.89
N GLY A 14 -7.83 1.30 2.52
CA GLY A 14 -6.89 0.42 1.81
C GLY A 14 -7.59 -0.75 1.15
N THR A 15 -8.55 -1.37 1.84
CA THR A 15 -9.31 -2.48 1.30
C THR A 15 -10.12 -2.06 0.07
N SER A 16 -10.72 -0.88 0.08
CA SER A 16 -11.48 -0.39 -1.08
C SER A 16 -10.57 -0.15 -2.29
N ILE A 17 -9.38 0.38 -2.08
CA ILE A 17 -8.39 0.56 -3.16
C ILE A 17 -7.94 -0.79 -3.70
N GLY A 18 -7.63 -1.74 -2.82
CA GLY A 18 -7.23 -3.09 -3.23
C GLY A 18 -8.33 -3.80 -4.02
N SER A 19 -9.58 -3.66 -3.61
CA SER A 19 -10.72 -4.22 -4.32
C SER A 19 -10.85 -3.64 -5.74
N ALA A 20 -10.61 -2.34 -5.89
CA ALA A 20 -10.61 -1.70 -7.21
C ALA A 20 -9.48 -2.25 -8.09
N LEU A 21 -8.29 -2.52 -7.52
CA LEU A 21 -7.19 -3.13 -8.25
C LEU A 21 -7.54 -4.53 -8.73
N ILE A 22 -8.18 -5.35 -7.91
CA ILE A 22 -8.64 -6.69 -8.30
C ILE A 22 -9.67 -6.60 -9.42
N SER A 23 -10.58 -5.65 -9.35
CA SER A 23 -11.57 -5.42 -10.42
C SER A 23 -10.91 -5.09 -11.76
N ASN A 24 -9.72 -4.50 -11.73
CA ASN A 24 -8.91 -4.23 -12.92
C ASN A 24 -7.89 -5.34 -13.20
N LYS A 25 -8.09 -6.51 -12.63
CA LYS A 25 -7.33 -7.74 -12.87
C LYS A 25 -5.87 -7.71 -12.39
N HIS A 26 -5.56 -6.85 -11.44
CA HIS A 26 -4.26 -6.90 -10.75
C HIS A 26 -4.33 -7.87 -9.58
N GLU A 27 -3.17 -8.37 -9.16
CA GLU A 27 -3.07 -9.19 -7.96
C GLU A 27 -2.79 -8.30 -6.76
N VAL A 28 -3.53 -8.52 -5.68
CA VAL A 28 -3.30 -7.81 -4.42
C VAL A 28 -2.90 -8.82 -3.35
N VAL A 29 -1.75 -8.59 -2.73
CA VAL A 29 -1.27 -9.39 -1.60
C VAL A 29 -1.20 -8.52 -0.36
N TRP A 30 -1.15 -9.15 0.80
CA TRP A 30 -1.05 -8.44 2.06
C TRP A 30 -0.27 -9.27 3.07
N VAL A 31 -0.03 -8.71 4.24
CA VAL A 31 0.78 -9.35 5.29
C VAL A 31 -0.07 -9.44 6.56
N SER A 32 -0.38 -10.67 6.98
CA SER A 32 -1.24 -10.90 8.14
C SER A 32 -0.50 -10.86 9.48
N GLN A 33 0.82 -10.94 9.48
CA GLN A 33 1.60 -10.96 10.70
C GLN A 33 1.28 -9.75 11.59
N ASN A 34 0.92 -10.02 12.83
CA ASN A 34 0.58 -9.00 13.82
C ASN A 34 -0.66 -8.15 13.48
N ARG A 35 -1.58 -8.70 12.67
CA ARG A 35 -2.83 -8.00 12.32
C ARG A 35 -4.01 -8.60 13.07
N SER A 36 -5.06 -7.78 13.26
CA SER A 36 -6.26 -8.20 13.97
C SER A 36 -7.10 -9.18 13.13
N ASN A 37 -8.00 -9.90 13.81
CA ASN A 37 -8.93 -10.79 13.11
C ASN A 37 -9.86 -10.03 12.17
N SER A 38 -10.29 -8.83 12.56
CA SER A 38 -11.13 -8.01 11.67
C SER A 38 -10.41 -7.62 10.39
N THR A 39 -9.11 -7.32 10.46
CA THR A 39 -8.30 -7.06 9.28
C THR A 39 -8.15 -8.32 8.41
N LYS A 40 -7.92 -9.47 9.03
CA LYS A 40 -7.81 -10.75 8.30
C LYS A 40 -9.10 -11.09 7.57
N ASN A 41 -10.25 -10.91 8.24
CA ASN A 41 -11.55 -11.16 7.62
C ASN A 41 -11.81 -10.22 6.45
N ARG A 42 -11.49 -8.94 6.62
CA ARG A 42 -11.65 -7.94 5.57
C ARG A 42 -10.83 -8.29 4.33
N ALA A 43 -9.57 -8.67 4.52
CA ALA A 43 -8.68 -9.05 3.43
C ALA A 43 -9.19 -10.31 2.72
N SER A 44 -9.62 -11.32 3.48
CA SER A 44 -10.15 -12.57 2.94
C SER A 44 -11.41 -12.33 2.10
N GLU A 45 -12.33 -11.51 2.60
CA GLU A 45 -13.58 -11.19 1.90
C GLU A 45 -13.33 -10.46 0.56
N ASN A 46 -12.21 -9.77 0.45
CA ASN A 46 -11.85 -9.01 -0.74
C ASN A 46 -10.84 -9.72 -1.64
N GLN A 47 -10.59 -11.01 -1.39
CA GLN A 47 -9.74 -11.87 -2.23
C GLN A 47 -8.26 -11.45 -2.24
N PHE A 48 -7.79 -10.81 -1.19
CA PHE A 48 -6.37 -10.49 -1.05
C PHE A 48 -5.62 -11.75 -0.64
N VAL A 49 -4.48 -11.99 -1.28
CA VAL A 49 -3.66 -13.16 -0.99
C VAL A 49 -2.72 -12.84 0.16
N ASP A 50 -2.77 -13.65 1.22
CA ASP A 50 -1.93 -13.46 2.39
C ASP A 50 -0.54 -14.07 2.15
N LYS A 51 0.50 -13.24 2.22
CA LYS A 51 1.89 -13.68 2.12
C LYS A 51 2.53 -13.91 3.49
N LEU A 52 1.79 -13.77 4.57
CA LEU A 52 2.16 -14.02 5.97
C LEU A 52 3.18 -13.04 6.53
N THR A 53 4.33 -12.85 5.88
CA THR A 53 5.39 -11.96 6.37
C THR A 53 5.73 -10.91 5.33
N LEU A 54 6.27 -9.78 5.80
CA LEU A 54 6.71 -8.70 4.92
C LEU A 54 7.78 -9.16 3.93
N MET A 55 8.72 -9.99 4.40
CA MET A 55 9.80 -10.50 3.55
C MET A 55 9.25 -11.30 2.35
N LYS A 56 8.30 -12.19 2.59
CA LYS A 56 7.69 -12.99 1.52
C LYS A 56 6.90 -12.10 0.54
N ALA A 57 6.16 -11.14 1.06
CA ALA A 57 5.36 -10.23 0.24
C ALA A 57 6.25 -9.35 -0.64
N VAL A 58 7.32 -8.78 -0.08
CA VAL A 58 8.26 -7.92 -0.81
C VAL A 58 8.96 -8.68 -1.92
N ALA A 59 9.31 -9.95 -1.69
CA ALA A 59 9.93 -10.78 -2.72
C ALA A 59 8.99 -11.09 -3.89
N TYR A 60 7.69 -11.05 -3.66
CA TYR A 60 6.70 -11.41 -4.67
C TYR A 60 6.19 -10.21 -5.50
N CYS A 61 6.03 -9.05 -4.87
CA CYS A 61 5.36 -7.91 -5.50
C CYS A 61 6.30 -7.01 -6.29
N ASP A 62 5.74 -6.24 -7.21
CA ASP A 62 6.45 -5.22 -7.98
C ASP A 62 6.05 -3.80 -7.59
N HIS A 63 4.95 -3.66 -6.86
CA HIS A 63 4.45 -2.39 -6.33
C HIS A 63 4.05 -2.55 -4.88
N ILE A 64 4.29 -1.52 -4.08
CA ILE A 64 3.79 -1.43 -2.72
C ILE A 64 2.93 -0.17 -2.61
N ILE A 65 1.74 -0.32 -2.04
CA ILE A 65 0.90 0.82 -1.66
C ILE A 65 0.79 0.81 -0.14
N ALA A 66 1.31 1.85 0.49
CA ALA A 66 1.24 2.02 1.94
C ALA A 66 0.09 2.96 2.27
N ILE A 67 -0.93 2.44 2.96
CA ILE A 67 -2.06 3.21 3.46
C ILE A 67 -2.17 2.90 4.94
N CYS A 68 -1.54 3.71 5.76
CA CYS A 68 -1.43 3.52 7.21
C CYS A 68 -1.60 4.87 7.89
N PRO A 69 -1.70 4.92 9.23
CA PRO A 69 -1.70 6.22 9.91
C PRO A 69 -0.45 7.02 9.53
N PRO A 70 -0.58 8.34 9.28
CA PRO A 70 0.57 9.17 8.88
C PRO A 70 1.77 9.06 9.83
N THR A 71 1.52 8.85 11.12
CA THR A 71 2.58 8.70 12.13
C THR A 71 3.42 7.43 11.94
N ALA A 72 2.91 6.44 11.21
CA ALA A 72 3.61 5.18 10.95
C ALA A 72 4.32 5.16 9.59
N ALA A 73 4.13 6.18 8.76
CA ALA A 73 4.59 6.16 7.36
C ALA A 73 6.11 5.97 7.24
N THR A 74 6.89 6.66 8.05
CA THR A 74 8.36 6.56 8.00
C THR A 74 8.84 5.17 8.44
N GLU A 75 8.25 4.63 9.51
CA GLU A 75 8.62 3.29 10.01
C GLU A 75 8.30 2.20 8.99
N VAL A 76 7.16 2.32 8.31
CA VAL A 76 6.79 1.37 7.26
C VAL A 76 7.81 1.43 6.12
N ALA A 77 8.19 2.63 5.68
CA ALA A 77 9.19 2.81 4.64
C ALA A 77 10.54 2.20 5.04
N LEU A 78 10.97 2.40 6.28
CA LEU A 78 12.22 1.83 6.78
C LEU A 78 12.18 0.30 6.78
N SER A 79 11.06 -0.30 7.17
CA SER A 79 10.90 -1.76 7.18
C SER A 79 11.04 -2.33 5.77
N VAL A 80 10.44 -1.68 4.78
CA VAL A 80 10.50 -2.10 3.38
C VAL A 80 11.93 -1.95 2.84
N LYS A 81 12.58 -0.84 3.14
CA LYS A 81 13.96 -0.58 2.72
C LYS A 81 14.93 -1.63 3.29
N LYS A 82 14.75 -1.98 4.55
CA LYS A 82 15.60 -2.97 5.23
C LYS A 82 15.58 -4.33 4.54
N ILE A 83 14.44 -4.70 3.96
CA ILE A 83 14.28 -5.97 3.25
C ILE A 83 14.87 -5.89 1.84
N GLY A 84 15.04 -4.68 1.29
CA GLY A 84 15.66 -4.50 -0.01
C GLY A 84 14.70 -4.45 -1.19
N PHE A 85 13.49 -3.92 -0.98
CA PHE A 85 12.52 -3.76 -2.07
C PHE A 85 13.04 -2.79 -3.13
N GLU A 86 12.94 -3.18 -4.40
CA GLU A 86 13.43 -2.38 -5.53
C GLU A 86 12.33 -1.96 -6.50
N GLY A 87 11.09 -2.29 -6.21
CA GLY A 87 9.94 -1.90 -7.03
C GLY A 87 9.45 -0.48 -6.75
N ILE A 88 8.26 -0.18 -7.22
CA ILE A 88 7.63 1.12 -7.03
C ILE A 88 6.95 1.17 -5.66
N TYR A 89 7.31 2.17 -4.86
CA TYR A 89 6.74 2.37 -3.53
C TYR A 89 5.84 3.60 -3.55
N ILE A 90 4.56 3.39 -3.32
CA ILE A 90 3.56 4.44 -3.30
C ILE A 90 3.14 4.67 -1.84
N ASP A 91 3.42 5.87 -1.32
CA ASP A 91 2.87 6.28 -0.04
C ASP A 91 1.59 7.06 -0.31
N ALA A 92 0.47 6.47 0.06
CA ALA A 92 -0.85 7.07 -0.16
C ALA A 92 -1.43 7.68 1.12
N ASN A 93 -0.57 8.05 2.06
CA ASN A 93 -0.97 8.67 3.31
C ASN A 93 -0.99 10.19 3.19
N ALA A 94 -1.77 10.84 4.05
CA ALA A 94 -1.77 12.30 4.14
C ALA A 94 -0.56 12.75 4.98
N ILE A 95 0.62 12.83 4.36
CA ILE A 95 1.86 13.20 5.04
C ILE A 95 2.31 14.60 4.63
N SER A 96 3.14 15.22 5.46
CA SER A 96 3.70 16.53 5.16
C SER A 96 4.75 16.43 4.04
N PRO A 97 5.03 17.54 3.33
CA PRO A 97 6.11 17.53 2.33
C PRO A 97 7.46 17.12 2.92
N SER A 98 7.78 17.51 4.14
CA SER A 98 9.04 17.11 4.77
C SER A 98 9.09 15.61 5.05
N THR A 99 7.98 15.01 5.47
CA THR A 99 7.91 13.56 5.67
C THR A 99 8.04 12.83 4.34
N ALA A 100 7.40 13.34 3.28
CA ALA A 100 7.52 12.76 1.94
C ALA A 100 8.97 12.75 1.47
N LEU A 101 9.72 13.84 1.70
CA LEU A 101 11.13 13.90 1.35
C LEU A 101 11.96 12.89 2.15
N GLN A 102 11.67 12.71 3.44
CA GLN A 102 12.34 11.70 4.26
C GLN A 102 12.11 10.30 3.71
N ILE A 103 10.88 9.98 3.34
CA ILE A 103 10.55 8.67 2.79
C ILE A 103 11.23 8.48 1.44
N GLN A 104 11.27 9.51 0.61
CA GLN A 104 11.98 9.46 -0.68
C GLN A 104 13.47 9.15 -0.48
N GLU A 105 14.11 9.74 0.53
CA GLU A 105 15.50 9.43 0.86
C GLU A 105 15.67 7.98 1.30
N ILE A 106 14.69 7.44 2.02
CA ILE A 106 14.72 6.05 2.49
C ILE A 106 14.57 5.07 1.35
N VAL A 107 13.53 5.22 0.51
CA VAL A 107 13.20 4.23 -0.52
C VAL A 107 13.80 4.53 -1.89
N GLY A 108 14.27 5.75 -2.12
CA GLY A 108 14.98 6.10 -3.33
C GLY A 108 14.09 6.59 -4.47
N SER A 109 14.61 6.52 -5.70
CA SER A 109 14.01 7.15 -6.88
C SER A 109 12.69 6.53 -7.34
N ARG A 110 12.33 5.37 -6.82
CA ARG A 110 11.07 4.71 -7.17
C ARG A 110 9.93 5.04 -6.19
N PHE A 111 10.13 6.07 -5.40
CA PHE A 111 9.11 6.57 -4.51
C PHE A 111 8.09 7.41 -5.27
N VAL A 112 6.81 7.18 -4.99
CA VAL A 112 5.70 7.98 -5.49
C VAL A 112 4.89 8.47 -4.30
N ASP A 113 4.71 9.78 -4.18
CA ASP A 113 3.87 10.38 -3.16
C ASP A 113 2.43 10.39 -3.68
N GLY A 114 1.52 9.74 -2.94
CA GLY A 114 0.13 9.65 -3.29
C GLY A 114 -0.77 10.32 -2.26
N GLY A 115 -1.87 10.87 -2.71
CA GLY A 115 -2.89 11.44 -1.84
C GLY A 115 -4.26 10.89 -2.24
N ILE A 116 -5.01 10.40 -1.26
CA ILE A 116 -6.36 9.89 -1.50
C ILE A 116 -7.36 10.93 -0.99
N ILE A 117 -8.26 11.36 -1.88
CA ILE A 117 -9.31 12.33 -1.55
C ILE A 117 -10.65 11.66 -1.80
N GLY A 118 -11.51 11.65 -0.77
CA GLY A 118 -12.85 11.09 -0.83
C GLY A 118 -13.07 9.97 0.17
N PRO A 119 -14.27 9.39 0.21
CA PRO A 119 -14.58 8.24 1.05
C PRO A 119 -13.92 6.97 0.52
N PRO A 120 -13.99 5.84 1.24
CA PRO A 120 -13.51 4.56 0.72
C PRO A 120 -14.05 4.29 -0.70
N ALA A 121 -13.19 3.75 -1.57
CA ALA A 121 -13.41 3.68 -3.02
C ALA A 121 -14.32 2.52 -3.45
N TRP A 122 -15.47 2.37 -2.79
CA TRP A 122 -16.45 1.33 -3.13
C TRP A 122 -17.30 1.69 -4.35
N LYS A 123 -17.36 2.98 -4.66
CA LYS A 123 -18.09 3.48 -5.83
C LYS A 123 -17.11 4.12 -6.80
N GLU A 124 -17.33 3.87 -8.08
CA GLU A 124 -16.59 4.51 -9.13
C GLU A 124 -16.75 6.04 -9.04
N VAL A 125 -15.70 6.76 -9.29
CA VAL A 125 -15.60 8.23 -9.30
C VAL A 125 -15.86 8.95 -7.96
N SER A 126 -16.06 8.24 -6.87
CA SER A 126 -16.28 8.87 -5.56
C SER A 126 -14.97 9.20 -4.83
N THR A 127 -13.86 8.55 -5.22
CA THR A 127 -12.56 8.71 -4.56
C THR A 127 -11.48 8.98 -5.61
N ARG A 128 -10.53 9.84 -5.28
CA ARG A 128 -9.42 10.19 -6.16
C ARG A 128 -8.10 9.83 -5.49
N LEU A 129 -7.19 9.27 -6.26
CA LEU A 129 -5.79 9.06 -5.86
C LEU A 129 -4.93 9.98 -6.70
N TYR A 130 -4.23 10.91 -6.05
CA TYR A 130 -3.31 11.83 -6.70
C TYR A 130 -1.88 11.37 -6.46
N LEU A 131 -1.11 11.25 -7.54
CA LEU A 131 0.27 10.77 -7.48
C LEU A 131 1.24 11.86 -7.88
N SER A 132 2.35 11.94 -7.17
CA SER A 132 3.45 12.85 -7.46
C SER A 132 4.75 12.10 -7.24
N GLY A 133 5.64 12.13 -8.22
CA GLY A 133 6.91 11.43 -8.14
C GLY A 133 7.82 11.84 -9.27
N LYS A 134 8.97 11.17 -9.34
CA LYS A 134 9.94 11.43 -10.40
C LYS A 134 9.96 10.32 -11.42
#